data_4951c6d46bedbaa61573a8a9c11d11c3
#
_entry.id   4951c6d46bedbaa61573a8a9c11d11c3
#
_cell.length_a   1.000
_cell.length_b   1.000
_cell.length_c   1.000
_cell.angle_alpha   90.00
_cell.angle_beta   90.00
_cell.angle_gamma   90.00
#
_symmetry.space_group_name_H-M   'P 1'
#
loop_
_entity.id
_entity.type
_entity.pdbx_description
1 polymer ?
#
loop_
_entity_poly.entity_id
_entity_poly.type
_entity_poly.pdbx_seq_one_letter_code
_entity_poly.pdbx_strand_id
1 'polypeptide(L)'
;YLGGAAAFSDAEGLCTVDIGGASTELTSGRNGRPVFLTSLPLGVVRLADACGRDRKRTEARIADELTRCEKVPPAARLLAVGGTATTLAAVDLALPVYDPKRVHGHFLSLPALKAWADRLFSLEIGDIRALPGMEPKRADVIAGGAALLAAVTEFLGFEGCTVSESDNMEGFLLLKGL
;
A
#
# COMPACT_ATOMS: atom_id res chain seq x y z
N TYR A 1 -9.62 7.81 -1.98
CA TYR A 1 -10.71 7.41 -1.09
C TYR A 1 -12.03 7.15 -1.85
N LEU A 2 -12.48 8.09 -2.70
CA LEU A 2 -13.78 7.96 -3.39
C LEU A 2 -13.84 6.77 -4.33
N GLY A 3 -12.78 6.47 -5.07
CA GLY A 3 -12.70 5.26 -5.90
C GLY A 3 -12.83 3.99 -5.06
N GLY A 4 -12.12 3.92 -3.94
CA GLY A 4 -12.22 2.81 -2.99
C GLY A 4 -13.60 2.67 -2.37
N ALA A 5 -14.21 3.79 -1.94
CA ALA A 5 -15.56 3.81 -1.36
C ALA A 5 -16.66 3.40 -2.35
N ALA A 6 -16.47 3.63 -3.65
CA ALA A 6 -17.38 3.17 -4.68
C ALA A 6 -17.27 1.66 -4.96
N ALA A 7 -16.05 1.11 -4.86
CA ALA A 7 -15.80 -0.31 -5.10
C ALA A 7 -16.08 -1.19 -3.86
N PHE A 8 -15.93 -0.63 -2.65
CA PHE A 8 -16.10 -1.31 -1.38
C PHE A 8 -17.00 -0.51 -0.46
N SER A 9 -17.90 -1.18 0.27
CA SER A 9 -18.75 -0.49 1.24
C SER A 9 -17.91 0.24 2.31
N ASP A 10 -18.24 1.49 2.57
CA ASP A 10 -17.61 2.33 3.59
C ASP A 10 -18.57 2.75 4.72
N ALA A 11 -19.74 2.09 4.81
CA ALA A 11 -20.77 2.41 5.83
C ALA A 11 -20.24 2.31 7.27
N GLU A 12 -19.35 1.36 7.54
CA GLU A 12 -18.71 1.16 8.85
C GLU A 12 -17.37 1.88 8.99
N GLY A 13 -17.00 2.68 7.98
CA GLY A 13 -15.74 3.40 7.90
C GLY A 13 -14.70 2.67 7.06
N LEU A 14 -14.01 3.44 6.26
CA LEU A 14 -12.95 3.01 5.35
C LEU A 14 -11.71 3.87 5.57
N CYS A 15 -10.56 3.23 5.65
CA CYS A 15 -9.27 3.89 5.54
C CYS A 15 -8.59 3.45 4.23
N THR A 16 -8.01 4.39 3.49
CA THR A 16 -7.19 4.09 2.32
C THR A 16 -5.74 4.45 2.59
N VAL A 17 -4.83 3.62 2.13
CA VAL A 17 -3.39 3.88 2.07
C VAL A 17 -2.93 3.85 0.62
N ASP A 18 -2.33 4.94 0.16
CA ASP A 18 -1.70 5.07 -1.16
C ASP A 18 -0.20 5.29 -0.98
N ILE A 19 0.61 4.31 -1.36
CA ILE A 19 2.07 4.39 -1.25
C ILE A 19 2.64 4.77 -2.61
N GLY A 20 2.93 6.05 -2.76
CA GLY A 20 3.58 6.61 -3.94
C GLY A 20 5.11 6.56 -3.89
N GLY A 21 5.76 7.20 -4.87
CA GLY A 21 7.22 7.29 -4.94
C GLY A 21 7.83 8.18 -3.84
N ALA A 22 7.19 9.31 -3.54
CA ALA A 22 7.70 10.33 -2.62
C ALA A 22 6.96 10.40 -1.28
N SER A 23 5.69 10.00 -1.25
CA SER A 23 4.79 10.15 -0.10
C SER A 23 3.87 8.95 0.05
N THR A 24 3.22 8.89 1.20
CA THR A 24 2.14 7.95 1.51
C THR A 24 0.96 8.73 2.01
N GLU A 25 -0.16 8.62 1.33
CA GLU A 25 -1.41 9.27 1.69
C GLU A 25 -2.29 8.32 2.51
N LEU A 26 -2.78 8.81 3.64
CA LEU A 26 -3.78 8.13 4.46
C LEU A 26 -5.06 8.96 4.45
N THR A 27 -6.17 8.34 4.05
CA THR A 27 -7.48 9.00 4.07
C THR A 27 -8.47 8.09 4.78
N SER A 28 -9.15 8.61 5.79
CA SER A 28 -10.23 7.89 6.49
C SER A 28 -11.56 8.61 6.31
N GLY A 29 -12.64 7.86 6.21
CA GLY A 29 -13.96 8.42 6.01
C GLY A 29 -15.07 7.38 6.13
N ARG A 30 -16.31 7.82 5.88
CA ARG A 30 -17.52 7.00 5.96
C ARG A 30 -18.61 7.56 5.05
N ASN A 31 -19.44 6.67 4.47
CA ASN A 31 -20.58 7.02 3.62
C ASN A 31 -20.19 8.00 2.49
N GLY A 32 -19.12 7.70 1.75
CA GLY A 32 -18.62 8.52 0.65
C GLY A 32 -17.99 9.85 1.08
N ARG A 33 -17.77 10.10 2.37
CA ARG A 33 -17.23 11.37 2.88
C ARG A 33 -15.90 11.14 3.58
N PRO A 34 -14.79 11.62 3.01
CA PRO A 34 -13.52 11.66 3.73
C PRO A 34 -13.62 12.65 4.90
N VAL A 35 -13.16 12.25 6.09
CA VAL A 35 -13.16 13.06 7.32
C VAL A 35 -11.76 13.35 7.83
N PHE A 36 -10.76 12.60 7.33
CA PHE A 36 -9.35 12.76 7.67
C PHE A 36 -8.49 12.49 6.44
N LEU A 37 -7.47 13.31 6.27
CA LEU A 37 -6.48 13.13 5.21
C LEU A 37 -5.13 13.62 5.73
N THR A 38 -4.11 12.80 5.57
CA THR A 38 -2.72 13.18 5.84
C THR A 38 -1.79 12.61 4.78
N SER A 39 -0.65 13.26 4.57
CA SER A 39 0.42 12.80 3.69
C SER A 39 1.70 12.71 4.49
N LEU A 40 2.28 11.52 4.54
CA LEU A 40 3.55 11.25 5.17
C LEU A 40 4.67 11.39 4.13
N PRO A 41 5.82 11.99 4.45
CA PRO A 41 6.96 12.11 3.53
C PRO A 41 7.72 10.77 3.43
N LEU A 42 6.97 9.69 3.27
CA LEU A 42 7.40 8.31 3.09
C LEU A 42 6.90 7.81 1.75
N GLY A 43 7.79 7.49 0.84
CA GLY A 43 7.46 6.87 -0.44
C GLY A 43 8.58 5.92 -0.86
N VAL A 44 8.28 4.99 -1.76
CA VAL A 44 9.20 3.90 -2.10
C VAL A 44 10.51 4.38 -2.73
N VAL A 45 10.46 5.43 -3.55
CA VAL A 45 11.67 6.04 -4.15
C VAL A 45 12.45 6.79 -3.08
N ARG A 46 11.77 7.60 -2.28
CA ARG A 46 12.41 8.34 -1.18
C ARG A 46 13.09 7.42 -0.16
N LEU A 47 12.49 6.27 0.16
CA LEU A 47 13.10 5.26 1.03
C LEU A 47 14.31 4.62 0.37
N ALA A 48 14.22 4.27 -0.92
CA ALA A 48 15.35 3.70 -1.67
C ALA A 48 16.52 4.68 -1.75
N ASP A 49 16.27 5.96 -2.04
CA ASP A 49 17.30 7.00 -2.11
C ASP A 49 17.98 7.24 -0.75
N ALA A 50 17.20 7.24 0.34
CA ALA A 50 17.73 7.53 1.67
C ALA A 50 18.40 6.33 2.35
N CYS A 51 17.89 5.13 2.12
CA CYS A 51 18.27 3.92 2.86
C CYS A 51 18.94 2.85 1.98
N GLY A 52 18.83 2.95 0.65
CA GLY A 52 19.20 1.86 -0.26
C GLY A 52 18.39 0.61 0.04
N ARG A 53 19.09 -0.53 0.12
CA ARG A 53 18.48 -1.82 0.51
C ARG A 53 18.82 -2.21 1.96
N ASP A 54 19.17 -1.23 2.80
CA ASP A 54 19.38 -1.47 4.22
C ASP A 54 18.04 -1.53 4.94
N ARG A 55 17.64 -2.76 5.29
CA ARG A 55 16.37 -3.04 5.96
C ARG A 55 16.23 -2.27 7.29
N LYS A 56 17.27 -2.30 8.13
CA LYS A 56 17.21 -1.66 9.46
C LYS A 56 17.03 -0.15 9.34
N ARG A 57 17.76 0.48 8.41
CA ARG A 57 17.61 1.91 8.14
C ARG A 57 16.21 2.23 7.58
N THR A 58 15.66 1.39 6.71
CA THR A 58 14.31 1.54 6.15
C THR A 58 13.26 1.47 7.25
N GLU A 59 13.30 0.44 8.09
CA GLU A 59 12.37 0.25 9.20
C GLU A 59 12.47 1.39 10.23
N ALA A 60 13.68 1.81 10.59
CA ALA A 60 13.89 2.94 11.50
C ALA A 60 13.33 4.25 10.93
N ARG A 61 13.52 4.52 9.64
CA ARG A 61 12.98 5.70 8.96
C ARG A 61 11.47 5.69 8.94
N ILE A 62 10.84 4.54 8.64
CA ILE A 62 9.39 4.38 8.64
C ILE A 62 8.84 4.62 10.05
N ALA A 63 9.43 3.99 11.06
CA ALA A 63 8.99 4.14 12.45
C ALA A 63 9.07 5.60 12.92
N ASP A 64 10.17 6.30 12.64
CA ASP A 64 10.34 7.71 13.00
C ASP A 64 9.24 8.60 12.41
N GLU A 65 8.90 8.44 11.14
CA GLU A 65 7.84 9.23 10.50
C GLU A 65 6.45 8.85 11.02
N LEU A 66 6.17 7.57 11.28
CA LEU A 66 4.88 7.14 11.82
C LEU A 66 4.63 7.68 13.23
N THR A 67 5.68 7.91 14.05
CA THR A 67 5.52 8.55 15.37
C THR A 67 5.02 10.00 15.27
N ARG A 68 5.19 10.65 14.13
CA ARG A 68 4.74 12.02 13.87
C ARG A 68 3.39 12.08 13.19
N CYS A 69 2.85 10.92 12.78
CA CYS A 69 1.55 10.86 12.14
C CYS A 69 0.45 11.22 13.13
N GLU A 70 -0.47 12.08 12.70
CA GLU A 70 -1.67 12.37 13.48
C GLU A 70 -2.50 11.11 13.67
N LYS A 71 -3.29 11.08 14.76
CA LYS A 71 -4.15 9.94 15.04
C LYS A 71 -5.22 9.78 13.94
N VAL A 72 -5.10 8.73 13.15
CA VAL A 72 -6.07 8.38 12.11
C VAL A 72 -7.38 7.90 12.77
N PRO A 73 -8.54 8.43 12.37
CA PRO A 73 -9.82 7.93 12.87
C PRO A 73 -10.01 6.45 12.58
N PRO A 74 -10.62 5.69 13.51
CA PRO A 74 -10.84 4.26 13.31
C PRO A 74 -11.77 3.99 12.12
N ALA A 75 -11.47 2.91 11.41
CA ALA A 75 -12.27 2.40 10.29
C ALA A 75 -12.38 0.88 10.40
N ALA A 76 -13.41 0.31 9.79
CA ALA A 76 -13.62 -1.14 9.80
C ALA A 76 -12.73 -1.87 8.78
N ARG A 77 -12.22 -1.15 7.79
CA ARG A 77 -11.43 -1.73 6.68
C ARG A 77 -10.29 -0.82 6.27
N LEU A 78 -9.15 -1.43 5.93
CA LEU A 78 -8.04 -0.78 5.26
C LEU A 78 -8.00 -1.22 3.80
N LEU A 79 -8.04 -0.26 2.87
CA LEU A 79 -7.74 -0.48 1.45
C LEU A 79 -6.35 0.03 1.13
N ALA A 80 -5.56 -0.82 0.48
CA ALA A 80 -4.30 -0.42 -0.11
C ALA A 80 -4.49 -0.19 -1.61
N VAL A 81 -4.15 1.01 -2.08
CA VAL A 81 -4.27 1.41 -3.50
C VAL A 81 -2.90 1.72 -4.10
N GLY A 82 -2.86 1.86 -5.40
CA GLY A 82 -1.67 2.23 -6.14
C GLY A 82 -0.69 1.08 -6.37
N GLY A 83 0.36 1.38 -7.11
CA GLY A 83 1.22 0.37 -7.70
C GLY A 83 2.04 -0.47 -6.72
N THR A 84 2.29 0.00 -5.52
CA THR A 84 2.95 -0.82 -4.48
C THR A 84 2.04 -1.96 -4.03
N ALA A 85 0.79 -1.64 -3.71
CA ALA A 85 -0.20 -2.61 -3.25
C ALA A 85 -0.54 -3.64 -4.34
N THR A 86 -0.83 -3.16 -5.56
CA THR A 86 -1.20 -4.02 -6.68
C THR A 86 -0.07 -4.95 -7.12
N THR A 87 1.19 -4.49 -7.08
CA THR A 87 2.35 -5.35 -7.34
C THR A 87 2.53 -6.40 -6.25
N LEU A 88 2.40 -6.05 -4.98
CA LEU A 88 2.49 -7.02 -3.88
C LEU A 88 1.40 -8.08 -3.98
N ALA A 89 0.16 -7.69 -4.30
CA ALA A 89 -0.93 -8.63 -4.54
C ALA A 89 -0.66 -9.57 -5.72
N ALA A 90 -0.15 -9.03 -6.83
CA ALA A 90 0.19 -9.84 -8.01
C ALA A 90 1.30 -10.86 -7.70
N VAL A 91 2.30 -10.48 -6.92
CA VAL A 91 3.40 -11.37 -6.48
C VAL A 91 2.88 -12.41 -5.48
N ASP A 92 2.04 -12.03 -4.53
CA ASP A 92 1.45 -12.94 -3.55
C ASP A 92 0.57 -14.01 -4.23
N LEU A 93 -0.17 -13.60 -5.27
CA LEU A 93 -0.96 -14.48 -6.13
C LEU A 93 -0.11 -15.26 -7.15
N ALA A 94 1.19 -15.00 -7.23
CA ALA A 94 2.12 -15.57 -8.21
C ALA A 94 1.59 -15.49 -9.65
N LEU A 95 1.07 -14.31 -10.07
CA LEU A 95 0.43 -14.14 -11.37
C LEU A 95 1.47 -14.15 -12.51
N PRO A 96 1.41 -15.11 -13.45
CA PRO A 96 2.34 -15.11 -14.61
C PRO A 96 2.05 -13.96 -15.57
N VAL A 97 0.81 -13.50 -15.62
CA VAL A 97 0.33 -12.32 -16.35
C VAL A 97 -0.54 -11.52 -15.38
N TYR A 98 -0.34 -10.21 -15.36
CA TYR A 98 -1.12 -9.32 -14.49
C TYR A 98 -2.62 -9.40 -14.82
N ASP A 99 -3.43 -9.64 -13.80
CA ASP A 99 -4.89 -9.72 -13.91
C ASP A 99 -5.53 -8.81 -12.84
N PRO A 100 -6.03 -7.62 -13.23
CA PRO A 100 -6.62 -6.68 -12.30
C PRO A 100 -7.85 -7.23 -11.57
N LYS A 101 -8.59 -8.15 -12.18
CA LYS A 101 -9.77 -8.78 -11.52
C LYS A 101 -9.37 -9.70 -10.37
N ARG A 102 -8.18 -10.30 -10.43
CA ARG A 102 -7.64 -11.14 -9.36
C ARG A 102 -6.94 -10.32 -8.29
N VAL A 103 -6.34 -9.21 -8.67
CA VAL A 103 -5.67 -8.27 -7.76
C VAL A 103 -6.68 -7.46 -6.96
N HIS A 104 -7.74 -6.96 -7.61
CA HIS A 104 -8.81 -6.22 -6.94
C HIS A 104 -9.55 -7.11 -5.93
N GLY A 105 -9.62 -6.66 -4.69
CA GLY A 105 -10.24 -7.41 -3.60
C GLY A 105 -9.32 -8.43 -2.93
N HIS A 106 -8.09 -8.64 -3.44
CA HIS A 106 -7.14 -9.53 -2.78
C HIS A 106 -6.77 -9.02 -1.39
N PHE A 107 -6.82 -9.92 -0.39
CA PHE A 107 -6.50 -9.57 0.99
C PHE A 107 -5.06 -9.97 1.32
N LEU A 108 -4.24 -8.99 1.64
CA LEU A 108 -2.89 -9.17 2.15
C LEU A 108 -2.91 -9.09 3.68
N SER A 109 -2.76 -10.22 4.35
CA SER A 109 -2.68 -10.23 5.81
C SER A 109 -1.38 -9.57 6.31
N LEU A 110 -1.39 -8.99 7.52
CA LEU A 110 -0.20 -8.41 8.12
C LEU A 110 0.97 -9.40 8.22
N PRO A 111 0.78 -10.67 8.62
CA PRO A 111 1.85 -11.66 8.55
C PRO A 111 2.39 -11.88 7.13
N ALA A 112 1.53 -11.90 6.10
CA ALA A 112 1.97 -12.04 4.71
C ALA A 112 2.79 -10.82 4.25
N LEU A 113 2.34 -9.61 4.58
CA LEU A 113 3.08 -8.37 4.29
C LEU A 113 4.48 -8.37 4.92
N LYS A 114 4.59 -8.78 6.20
CA LYS A 114 5.87 -8.91 6.90
C LYS A 114 6.77 -9.97 6.24
N ALA A 115 6.21 -11.12 5.89
CA ALA A 115 6.95 -12.19 5.20
C ALA A 115 7.44 -11.74 3.82
N TRP A 116 6.64 -10.99 3.07
CA TRP A 116 7.07 -10.41 1.79
C TRP A 116 8.18 -9.37 1.97
N ALA A 117 8.09 -8.49 2.97
CA ALA A 117 9.17 -7.57 3.28
C ALA A 117 10.49 -8.32 3.58
N ASP A 118 10.43 -9.34 4.45
CA ASP A 118 11.58 -10.18 4.80
C ASP A 118 12.20 -10.82 3.55
N ARG A 119 11.38 -11.45 2.73
CA ARG A 119 11.83 -12.13 1.52
C ARG A 119 12.43 -11.15 0.50
N LEU A 120 11.76 -10.03 0.23
CA LEU A 120 12.21 -9.06 -0.77
C LEU A 120 13.52 -8.38 -0.37
N PHE A 121 13.76 -8.13 0.91
CA PHE A 121 15.05 -7.63 1.38
C PHE A 121 16.18 -8.67 1.29
N SER A 122 15.86 -9.96 1.36
CA SER A 122 16.87 -11.04 1.28
C SER A 122 17.26 -11.43 -0.17
N LEU A 123 16.43 -11.14 -1.15
CA LEU A 123 16.66 -11.48 -2.55
C LEU A 123 17.52 -10.43 -3.26
N GLU A 124 18.29 -10.84 -4.26
CA GLU A 124 18.93 -9.92 -5.20
C GLU A 124 17.89 -9.31 -6.15
N ILE A 125 18.17 -8.10 -6.68
CA ILE A 125 17.22 -7.38 -7.56
C ILE A 125 16.85 -8.22 -8.80
N GLY A 126 17.79 -9.00 -9.33
CA GLY A 126 17.54 -9.89 -10.47
C GLY A 126 16.49 -10.96 -10.13
N ASP A 127 16.58 -11.55 -8.95
CA ASP A 127 15.64 -12.57 -8.48
C ASP A 127 14.27 -11.96 -8.19
N ILE A 128 14.23 -10.73 -7.63
CA ILE A 128 12.97 -9.99 -7.44
C ILE A 128 12.28 -9.76 -8.79
N ARG A 129 13.02 -9.33 -9.82
CA ARG A 129 12.46 -9.12 -11.17
C ARG A 129 11.88 -10.39 -11.79
N ALA A 130 12.41 -11.56 -11.41
CA ALA A 130 11.97 -12.86 -11.91
C ALA A 130 10.75 -13.42 -11.16
N LEU A 131 10.31 -12.79 -10.06
CA LEU A 131 9.12 -13.25 -9.33
C LEU A 131 7.87 -13.14 -10.21
N PRO A 132 7.04 -14.19 -10.30
CA PRO A 132 5.74 -14.08 -10.97
C PRO A 132 4.91 -12.95 -10.37
N GLY A 133 4.31 -12.11 -11.21
CA GLY A 133 3.52 -10.95 -10.79
C GLY A 133 4.35 -9.67 -10.53
N MET A 134 5.67 -9.76 -10.55
CA MET A 134 6.51 -8.58 -10.33
C MET A 134 6.51 -7.66 -11.55
N GLU A 135 6.18 -6.39 -11.33
CA GLU A 135 6.46 -5.36 -12.32
C GLU A 135 7.97 -5.03 -12.32
N PRO A 136 8.70 -5.31 -13.41
CA PRO A 136 10.16 -5.21 -13.43
C PRO A 136 10.73 -3.85 -13.03
N LYS A 137 9.98 -2.76 -13.27
CA LYS A 137 10.36 -1.38 -12.93
C LYS A 137 10.27 -1.08 -11.43
N ARG A 138 9.67 -1.97 -10.65
CA ARG A 138 9.49 -1.80 -9.19
C ARG A 138 10.44 -2.65 -8.37
N ALA A 139 11.20 -3.54 -9.00
CA ALA A 139 12.04 -4.52 -8.30
C ALA A 139 13.06 -3.89 -7.33
N ASP A 140 13.52 -2.69 -7.63
CA ASP A 140 14.49 -1.95 -6.81
C ASP A 140 13.88 -1.24 -5.60
N VAL A 141 12.58 -0.95 -5.61
CA VAL A 141 11.88 -0.20 -4.56
C VAL A 141 10.85 -1.02 -3.78
N ILE A 142 10.42 -2.17 -4.31
CA ILE A 142 9.28 -2.93 -3.75
C ILE A 142 9.54 -3.47 -2.34
N ALA A 143 10.78 -3.78 -1.98
CA ALA A 143 11.14 -4.24 -0.63
C ALA A 143 10.81 -3.17 0.42
N GLY A 144 11.20 -1.92 0.15
CA GLY A 144 10.82 -0.77 0.99
C GLY A 144 9.31 -0.53 1.01
N GLY A 145 8.63 -0.74 -0.13
CA GLY A 145 7.18 -0.63 -0.24
C GLY A 145 6.44 -1.67 0.61
N ALA A 146 6.90 -2.92 0.61
CA ALA A 146 6.34 -3.99 1.43
C ALA A 146 6.52 -3.70 2.94
N ALA A 147 7.71 -3.27 3.35
CA ALA A 147 7.97 -2.87 4.74
C ALA A 147 7.09 -1.69 5.16
N LEU A 148 6.94 -0.69 4.29
CA LEU A 148 6.11 0.48 4.57
C LEU A 148 4.63 0.11 4.68
N LEU A 149 4.09 -0.71 3.77
CA LEU A 149 2.70 -1.15 3.84
C LEU A 149 2.44 -2.00 5.09
N ALA A 150 3.36 -2.90 5.45
CA ALA A 150 3.26 -3.68 6.67
C ALA A 150 3.25 -2.78 7.92
N ALA A 151 4.17 -1.82 8.00
CA ALA A 151 4.28 -0.89 9.14
C ALA A 151 3.05 0.02 9.28
N VAL A 152 2.52 0.55 8.18
CA VAL A 152 1.29 1.36 8.18
C VAL A 152 0.08 0.52 8.61
N THR A 153 -0.05 -0.71 8.09
CA THR A 153 -1.13 -1.63 8.46
C THR A 153 -1.11 -1.93 9.97
N GLU A 154 0.07 -2.22 10.52
CA GLU A 154 0.26 -2.46 11.96
C GLU A 154 0.01 -1.21 12.81
N PHE A 155 0.54 -0.04 12.38
CA PHE A 155 0.34 1.24 13.05
C PHE A 155 -1.14 1.63 13.16
N LEU A 156 -1.93 1.34 12.12
CA LEU A 156 -3.36 1.58 12.10
C LEU A 156 -4.18 0.51 12.84
N GLY A 157 -3.53 -0.57 13.30
CA GLY A 157 -4.17 -1.65 14.08
C GLY A 157 -5.00 -2.63 13.25
N PHE A 158 -4.72 -2.76 11.94
CA PHE A 158 -5.40 -3.72 11.06
C PHE A 158 -4.66 -5.05 10.99
N GLU A 159 -5.42 -6.13 10.83
CA GLU A 159 -4.88 -7.49 10.59
C GLU A 159 -4.37 -7.70 9.16
N GLY A 160 -4.61 -6.75 8.28
CA GLY A 160 -4.22 -6.75 6.88
C GLY A 160 -4.91 -5.64 6.11
N CYS A 161 -4.72 -5.63 4.80
CA CYS A 161 -5.36 -4.68 3.90
C CYS A 161 -5.98 -5.39 2.70
N THR A 162 -7.07 -4.84 2.17
CA THR A 162 -7.65 -5.27 0.89
C THR A 162 -7.07 -4.41 -0.21
N VAL A 163 -6.57 -5.03 -1.28
CA VAL A 163 -6.00 -4.30 -2.42
C VAL A 163 -7.10 -3.83 -3.36
N SER A 164 -7.02 -2.59 -3.80
CA SER A 164 -7.97 -2.00 -4.75
C SER A 164 -7.26 -1.53 -6.01
N GLU A 165 -7.81 -1.87 -7.15
CA GLU A 165 -7.46 -1.31 -8.46
C GLU A 165 -8.10 0.07 -8.67
N SER A 166 -9.21 0.34 -7.97
CA SER A 166 -9.87 1.65 -8.03
C SER A 166 -9.06 2.64 -7.21
N ASP A 167 -8.44 3.55 -7.91
CA ASP A 167 -7.53 4.55 -7.36
C ASP A 167 -8.03 6.00 -7.54
N ASN A 168 -7.10 6.95 -7.65
CA ASN A 168 -7.38 8.37 -7.82
C ASN A 168 -8.09 8.69 -9.15
N MET A 169 -7.92 7.87 -10.19
CA MET A 169 -8.52 8.10 -11.50
C MET A 169 -10.03 7.87 -11.44
N GLU A 170 -10.46 6.73 -10.91
CA GLU A 170 -11.88 6.42 -10.70
C GLU A 170 -12.53 7.41 -9.75
N GLY A 171 -11.83 7.76 -8.65
CA GLY A 171 -12.32 8.78 -7.71
C GLY A 171 -12.53 10.14 -8.37
N PHE A 172 -11.66 10.55 -9.29
CA PHE A 172 -11.81 11.79 -10.04
C PHE A 172 -12.98 11.74 -11.03
N LEU A 173 -13.17 10.63 -11.74
CA LEU A 173 -14.30 10.44 -12.64
C LEU A 173 -15.64 10.53 -11.89
N LEU A 174 -15.75 9.90 -10.74
CA LEU A 174 -16.92 9.98 -9.87
C LEU A 174 -17.23 11.42 -9.42
N LEU A 175 -16.22 12.22 -9.10
CA LEU A 175 -16.38 13.63 -8.74
C LEU A 175 -16.91 14.48 -9.92
N LYS A 176 -16.65 14.06 -11.16
CA LYS A 176 -17.12 14.74 -12.38
C LYS A 176 -18.47 14.23 -12.86
N GLY A 177 -19.04 13.20 -12.20
CA GLY A 177 -20.30 12.59 -12.62
C GLY A 177 -20.18 11.75 -13.90
N LEU A 178 -18.97 11.24 -14.17
CA LEU A 178 -18.64 10.41 -15.32
C LEU A 178 -18.55 8.93 -14.92
#